data_d4826ceee73196e41076a28a59945097
#
_entry.id   d4826ceee73196e41076a28a59945097
#
_cell.length_a   1.000
_cell.length_b   1.000
_cell.length_c   1.000
_cell.angle_alpha   90.00
_cell.angle_beta   90.00
_cell.angle_gamma   90.00
#
_symmetry.space_group_name_H-M   'P 1'
#
loop_
_entity.id
_entity.type
_entity.pdbx_description
1 polymer ?
#
loop_
_entity_poly.entity_id
_entity_poly.type
_entity_poly.pdbx_seq_one_letter_code
_entity_poly.pdbx_strand_id
1 'polypeptide(L)'
;MKIEKVSTADAEELLAIYAPYVEETAISFEYEVPAVEEFRERIRQISAKYPYIKAVVDGKIAGYAYAAGFKDRKAYDWSVETTIYIRKDCRQLGLGKALYENLEKLLKEMGILNMNACIASPAAESGHLTDDSYRFHKKMGFTLVGRFHNSGYKFGEWYDMIWMEKMIGEHEKDMPDVRFGQ
;
A
#
# COMPACT_ATOMS: atom_id res chain seq x y z
N MET A 1 -2.74 3.25 -20.51
CA MET A 1 -2.26 3.16 -19.11
C MET A 1 -0.75 3.14 -19.11
N LYS A 2 -0.10 3.97 -18.26
CA LYS A 2 1.34 4.00 -18.02
C LYS A 2 1.58 3.90 -16.52
N ILE A 3 2.67 3.23 -16.12
CA ILE A 3 3.16 3.23 -14.73
C ILE A 3 4.37 4.14 -14.68
N GLU A 4 4.34 5.12 -13.78
CA GLU A 4 5.37 6.16 -13.64
C GLU A 4 5.79 6.30 -12.18
N LYS A 5 7.00 6.80 -11.93
CA LYS A 5 7.47 7.15 -10.59
C LYS A 5 6.68 8.37 -10.08
N VAL A 6 6.30 8.33 -8.80
CA VAL A 6 5.68 9.47 -8.12
C VAL A 6 6.74 10.52 -7.80
N SER A 7 6.35 11.78 -7.90
CA SER A 7 7.11 12.93 -7.44
C SER A 7 6.34 13.72 -6.38
N THR A 8 7.00 14.58 -5.65
CA THR A 8 6.35 15.48 -4.67
C THR A 8 5.37 16.46 -5.32
N ALA A 9 5.48 16.72 -6.63
CA ALA A 9 4.52 17.53 -7.37
C ALA A 9 3.16 16.86 -7.54
N ASP A 10 3.09 15.53 -7.41
CA ASP A 10 1.85 14.77 -7.54
C ASP A 10 1.00 14.77 -6.25
N ALA A 11 1.47 15.40 -5.17
CA ALA A 11 0.87 15.28 -3.84
C ALA A 11 -0.61 15.63 -3.79
N GLU A 12 -1.05 16.70 -4.47
CA GLU A 12 -2.47 17.11 -4.50
C GLU A 12 -3.34 16.06 -5.19
N GLU A 13 -2.89 15.53 -6.34
CA GLU A 13 -3.68 14.56 -7.11
C GLU A 13 -3.73 13.19 -6.39
N LEU A 14 -2.62 12.76 -5.76
CA LEU A 14 -2.60 11.54 -4.95
C LEU A 14 -3.45 11.68 -3.68
N LEU A 15 -3.41 12.84 -3.02
CA LEU A 15 -4.24 13.11 -1.86
C LEU A 15 -5.73 13.11 -2.23
N ALA A 16 -6.10 13.65 -3.38
CA ALA A 16 -7.49 13.59 -3.88
C ALA A 16 -7.98 12.15 -4.12
N ILE A 17 -7.07 11.20 -4.40
CA ILE A 17 -7.40 9.78 -4.47
C ILE A 17 -7.57 9.19 -3.05
N TYR A 18 -6.74 9.62 -2.10
CA TYR A 18 -6.71 9.11 -0.72
C TYR A 18 -7.86 9.63 0.14
N ALA A 19 -8.21 10.91 0.01
CA ALA A 19 -9.20 11.57 0.86
C ALA A 19 -10.53 10.80 1.00
N PRO A 20 -11.17 10.29 -0.08
CA PRO A 20 -12.40 9.51 0.05
C PRO A 20 -12.24 8.19 0.85
N TYR A 21 -11.03 7.64 0.94
CA TYR A 21 -10.76 6.46 1.77
C TYR A 21 -10.70 6.81 3.26
N VAL A 22 -10.23 8.01 3.59
CA VAL A 22 -10.24 8.54 4.96
C VAL A 22 -11.67 8.92 5.37
N GLU A 23 -12.38 9.66 4.55
CA GLU A 23 -13.67 10.26 4.91
C GLU A 23 -14.84 9.28 4.92
N GLU A 24 -14.82 8.26 4.04
CA GLU A 24 -15.99 7.43 3.77
C GLU A 24 -15.78 5.95 4.15
N THR A 25 -14.53 5.53 4.42
CA THR A 25 -14.22 4.11 4.63
C THR A 25 -13.34 3.86 5.85
N ALA A 26 -13.37 2.62 6.34
CA ALA A 26 -12.42 2.13 7.33
C ALA A 26 -11.19 1.42 6.70
N ILE A 27 -10.96 1.58 5.39
CA ILE A 27 -9.74 1.12 4.71
C ILE A 27 -8.52 1.86 5.26
N SER A 28 -8.66 3.17 5.54
CA SER A 28 -7.70 3.95 6.33
C SER A 28 -8.27 4.20 7.73
N PHE A 29 -7.43 4.02 8.75
CA PHE A 29 -7.80 4.37 10.14
C PHE A 29 -7.47 5.82 10.49
N GLU A 30 -7.00 6.64 9.55
CA GLU A 30 -6.94 8.09 9.74
C GLU A 30 -8.36 8.67 9.87
N TYR A 31 -8.54 9.59 10.81
CA TYR A 31 -9.82 10.27 11.07
C TYR A 31 -9.99 11.53 10.24
N GLU A 32 -8.87 12.18 9.92
CA GLU A 32 -8.82 13.43 9.16
C GLU A 32 -7.93 13.27 7.94
N VAL A 33 -8.31 13.92 6.85
CA VAL A 33 -7.48 13.99 5.65
C VAL A 33 -6.26 14.87 5.96
N PRO A 34 -5.02 14.37 5.76
CA PRO A 34 -3.84 15.17 6.04
C PRO A 34 -3.77 16.41 5.12
N ALA A 35 -3.07 17.43 5.57
CA ALA A 35 -2.78 18.59 4.72
C ALA A 35 -1.89 18.18 3.54
N VAL A 36 -2.01 18.89 2.41
CA VAL A 36 -1.22 18.61 1.19
C VAL A 36 0.29 18.63 1.47
N GLU A 37 0.76 19.55 2.29
CA GLU A 37 2.19 19.66 2.65
C GLU A 37 2.66 18.47 3.49
N GLU A 38 1.83 17.99 4.41
CA GLU A 38 2.12 16.77 5.17
C GLU A 38 2.18 15.55 4.24
N PHE A 39 1.21 15.42 3.34
CA PHE A 39 1.18 14.33 2.37
C PHE A 39 2.37 14.37 1.42
N ARG A 40 2.79 15.58 0.99
CA ARG A 40 3.99 15.81 0.20
C ARG A 40 5.26 15.35 0.92
N GLU A 41 5.35 15.63 2.21
CA GLU A 41 6.46 15.19 3.05
C GLU A 41 6.49 13.66 3.19
N ARG A 42 5.32 12.99 3.36
CA ARG A 42 5.21 11.52 3.35
C ARG A 42 5.76 10.93 2.03
N ILE A 43 5.38 11.52 0.88
CA ILE A 43 5.90 11.11 -0.43
C ILE A 43 7.42 11.25 -0.47
N ARG A 44 7.96 12.38 -0.03
CA ARG A 44 9.40 12.65 -0.01
C ARG A 44 10.17 11.62 0.82
N GLN A 45 9.69 11.35 2.03
CA GLN A 45 10.32 10.40 2.96
C GLN A 45 10.31 8.97 2.42
N ILE A 46 9.17 8.51 1.92
CA ILE A 46 9.03 7.15 1.36
C ILE A 46 9.90 7.02 0.11
N SER A 47 9.80 7.95 -0.83
CA SER A 47 10.51 7.91 -2.11
C SER A 47 12.04 8.03 -1.97
N ALA A 48 12.54 8.48 -0.82
CA ALA A 48 13.98 8.53 -0.53
C ALA A 48 14.60 7.12 -0.43
N LYS A 49 13.81 6.11 -0.07
CA LYS A 49 14.30 4.75 0.15
C LYS A 49 13.58 3.70 -0.70
N TYR A 50 12.28 3.86 -0.91
CA TYR A 50 11.41 2.83 -1.47
C TYR A 50 10.69 3.29 -2.73
N PRO A 51 10.28 2.36 -3.61
CA PRO A 51 9.49 2.68 -4.78
C PRO A 51 8.13 3.28 -4.40
N TYR A 52 7.79 4.37 -5.07
CA TYR A 52 6.48 5.00 -5.04
C TYR A 52 6.05 5.25 -6.48
N ILE A 53 5.02 4.55 -6.95
CA ILE A 53 4.60 4.52 -8.35
C ILE A 53 3.12 4.87 -8.50
N LYS A 54 2.76 5.44 -9.64
CA LYS A 54 1.42 5.83 -10.02
C LYS A 54 1.02 5.22 -11.36
N ALA A 55 -0.26 4.92 -11.50
CA ALA A 55 -0.87 4.54 -12.77
C ALA A 55 -1.55 5.76 -13.40
N VAL A 56 -1.15 6.11 -14.62
CA VAL A 56 -1.72 7.22 -15.40
C VAL A 56 -2.57 6.66 -16.53
N VAL A 57 -3.83 7.11 -16.57
CA VAL A 57 -4.82 6.77 -17.61
C VAL A 57 -5.37 8.08 -18.17
N ASP A 58 -5.30 8.25 -19.48
CA ASP A 58 -5.78 9.44 -20.20
C ASP A 58 -5.25 10.77 -19.59
N GLY A 59 -3.97 10.75 -19.20
CA GLY A 59 -3.28 11.91 -18.65
C GLY A 59 -3.58 12.25 -17.19
N LYS A 60 -4.39 11.43 -16.48
CA LYS A 60 -4.74 11.60 -15.07
C LYS A 60 -4.24 10.43 -14.22
N ILE A 61 -3.88 10.71 -12.97
CA ILE A 61 -3.51 9.66 -12.03
C ILE A 61 -4.78 8.89 -11.63
N ALA A 62 -4.79 7.58 -11.90
CA ALA A 62 -5.91 6.70 -11.62
C ALA A 62 -5.70 5.84 -10.35
N GLY A 63 -4.48 5.81 -9.83
CA GLY A 63 -4.13 5.10 -8.61
C GLY A 63 -2.62 5.11 -8.39
N TYR A 64 -2.21 4.67 -7.21
CA TYR A 64 -0.80 4.61 -6.84
C TYR A 64 -0.54 3.47 -5.86
N ALA A 65 0.73 3.04 -5.80
CA ALA A 65 1.21 2.07 -4.84
C ALA A 65 2.63 2.44 -4.39
N TYR A 66 2.96 2.08 -3.16
CA TYR A 66 4.29 2.26 -2.62
C TYR A 66 4.66 1.15 -1.64
N ALA A 67 5.93 1.07 -1.33
CA ALA A 67 6.43 0.30 -0.21
C ALA A 67 7.03 1.23 0.85
N ALA A 68 7.01 0.78 2.09
CA ALA A 68 7.70 1.41 3.21
C ALA A 68 8.40 0.33 4.05
N GLY A 69 9.33 0.71 4.92
CA GLY A 69 9.99 -0.25 5.81
C GLY A 69 8.98 -0.96 6.71
N PHE A 70 9.08 -2.28 6.82
CA PHE A 70 8.20 -3.07 7.68
C PHE A 70 8.34 -2.67 9.15
N LYS A 71 9.58 -2.49 9.62
CA LYS A 71 9.95 -2.01 10.97
C LYS A 71 11.28 -1.28 10.91
N ASP A 72 11.58 -0.46 11.91
CA ASP A 72 12.75 0.46 11.93
C ASP A 72 14.11 -0.19 12.19
N ARG A 73 14.18 -1.51 12.43
CA ARG A 73 15.44 -2.19 12.74
C ARG A 73 16.06 -2.82 11.49
N LYS A 74 17.38 -2.73 11.33
CA LYS A 74 18.14 -3.27 10.19
C LYS A 74 17.81 -4.73 9.86
N ALA A 75 17.52 -5.57 10.85
CA ALA A 75 17.11 -6.95 10.63
C ALA A 75 15.84 -7.12 9.77
N TYR A 76 15.06 -6.05 9.56
CA TYR A 76 13.87 -6.03 8.72
C TYR A 76 14.09 -5.40 7.34
N ASP A 77 15.33 -5.07 6.96
CA ASP A 77 15.61 -4.37 5.69
C ASP A 77 15.06 -5.11 4.46
N TRP A 78 15.02 -6.45 4.49
CA TRP A 78 14.50 -7.28 3.40
C TRP A 78 12.97 -7.40 3.37
N SER A 79 12.27 -6.75 4.30
CA SER A 79 10.81 -6.78 4.42
C SER A 79 10.23 -5.39 4.29
N VAL A 80 9.14 -5.28 3.53
CA VAL A 80 8.40 -4.03 3.35
C VAL A 80 6.92 -4.20 3.66
N GLU A 81 6.28 -3.11 4.06
CA GLU A 81 4.83 -2.95 4.02
C GLU A 81 4.44 -2.28 2.71
N THR A 82 3.42 -2.80 2.04
CA THR A 82 2.92 -2.28 0.77
C THR A 82 1.56 -1.65 0.91
N THR A 83 1.36 -0.54 0.22
CA THR A 83 0.12 0.22 0.22
C THR A 83 -0.33 0.49 -1.21
N ILE A 84 -1.64 0.45 -1.45
CA ILE A 84 -2.24 0.74 -2.75
C ILE A 84 -3.59 1.45 -2.59
N TYR A 85 -3.79 2.51 -3.38
CA TYR A 85 -5.06 3.21 -3.51
C TYR A 85 -5.40 3.42 -4.99
N ILE A 86 -6.65 3.15 -5.35
CA ILE A 86 -7.17 3.31 -6.70
C ILE A 86 -8.34 4.29 -6.66
N ARG A 87 -8.36 5.25 -7.56
CA ARG A 87 -9.49 6.16 -7.73
C ARG A 87 -10.79 5.36 -7.89
N LYS A 88 -11.85 5.74 -7.17
CA LYS A 88 -13.10 4.93 -7.07
C LYS A 88 -13.75 4.64 -8.43
N ASP A 89 -13.71 5.62 -9.34
CA ASP A 89 -14.27 5.52 -10.70
C ASP A 89 -13.36 4.74 -11.68
N CYS A 90 -12.14 4.37 -11.25
CA CYS A 90 -11.18 3.61 -12.04
C CYS A 90 -10.98 2.17 -11.55
N ARG A 91 -11.84 1.70 -10.64
CA ARG A 91 -11.79 0.31 -10.15
C ARG A 91 -12.12 -0.68 -11.28
N GLN A 92 -11.65 -1.93 -11.13
CA GLN A 92 -11.88 -3.04 -12.06
C GLN A 92 -11.23 -2.91 -13.44
N LEU A 93 -10.39 -1.89 -13.67
CA LEU A 93 -9.63 -1.71 -14.92
C LEU A 93 -8.26 -2.44 -14.92
N GLY A 94 -8.01 -3.32 -13.96
CA GLY A 94 -6.73 -4.03 -13.82
C GLY A 94 -5.58 -3.18 -13.25
N LEU A 95 -5.83 -1.93 -12.85
CA LEU A 95 -4.83 -0.99 -12.35
C LEU A 95 -4.08 -1.52 -11.13
N GLY A 96 -4.81 -2.11 -10.17
CA GLY A 96 -4.22 -2.67 -8.96
C GLY A 96 -3.21 -3.77 -9.26
N LYS A 97 -3.55 -4.67 -10.18
CA LYS A 97 -2.64 -5.72 -10.64
C LYS A 97 -1.40 -5.12 -11.29
N ALA A 98 -1.56 -4.19 -12.23
CA ALA A 98 -0.44 -3.55 -12.91
C ALA A 98 0.50 -2.80 -11.94
N LEU A 99 -0.06 -2.06 -10.97
CA LEU A 99 0.71 -1.38 -9.94
C LEU A 99 1.50 -2.38 -9.09
N TYR A 100 0.86 -3.44 -8.59
CA TYR A 100 1.54 -4.41 -7.73
C TYR A 100 2.59 -5.25 -8.47
N GLU A 101 2.36 -5.65 -9.72
CA GLU A 101 3.37 -6.34 -10.52
C GLU A 101 4.60 -5.47 -10.78
N ASN A 102 4.41 -4.17 -11.06
CA ASN A 102 5.53 -3.23 -11.21
C ASN A 102 6.24 -2.95 -9.87
N LEU A 103 5.48 -2.77 -8.78
CA LEU A 103 6.06 -2.58 -7.45
C LEU A 103 6.90 -3.80 -7.04
N GLU A 104 6.37 -5.02 -7.21
CA GLU A 104 7.09 -6.26 -6.92
C GLU A 104 8.39 -6.38 -7.71
N LYS A 105 8.36 -6.02 -9.01
CA LYS A 105 9.55 -6.02 -9.85
C LYS A 105 10.63 -5.08 -9.29
N LEU A 106 10.26 -3.84 -8.95
CA LEU A 106 11.19 -2.86 -8.38
C LEU A 106 11.75 -3.32 -7.02
N LEU A 107 10.92 -3.92 -6.18
CA LEU A 107 11.33 -4.46 -4.89
C LEU A 107 12.31 -5.63 -5.02
N LYS A 108 12.09 -6.54 -5.97
CA LYS A 108 13.04 -7.61 -6.30
C LYS A 108 14.38 -7.05 -6.78
N GLU A 109 14.38 -6.03 -7.62
CA GLU A 109 15.60 -5.36 -8.09
C GLU A 109 16.38 -4.71 -6.93
N MET A 110 15.70 -4.28 -5.87
CA MET A 110 16.32 -3.78 -4.64
C MET A 110 16.92 -4.88 -3.75
N GLY A 111 16.47 -6.12 -3.89
CA GLY A 111 16.81 -7.24 -3.01
C GLY A 111 15.83 -7.43 -1.86
N ILE A 112 14.62 -6.88 -1.93
CA ILE A 112 13.53 -7.15 -0.98
C ILE A 112 13.00 -8.57 -1.18
N LEU A 113 12.72 -9.26 -0.09
CA LEU A 113 12.25 -10.66 -0.09
C LEU A 113 10.79 -10.81 0.31
N ASN A 114 10.29 -9.90 1.17
CA ASN A 114 8.95 -10.00 1.75
C ASN A 114 8.16 -8.75 1.47
N MET A 115 6.98 -8.90 0.85
CA MET A 115 5.93 -7.90 0.81
C MET A 115 4.88 -8.23 1.85
N ASN A 116 4.56 -7.27 2.71
CA ASN A 116 3.53 -7.41 3.74
C ASN A 116 2.43 -6.38 3.49
N ALA A 117 1.20 -6.71 3.82
CA ALA A 117 0.06 -5.81 3.75
C ALA A 117 -0.72 -5.84 5.06
N CYS A 118 -0.91 -4.65 5.64
CA CYS A 118 -1.77 -4.43 6.78
C CYS A 118 -3.15 -3.99 6.27
N ILE A 119 -4.18 -4.76 6.54
CA ILE A 119 -5.50 -4.60 5.93
C ILE A 119 -6.55 -4.53 7.02
N ALA A 120 -7.38 -3.47 7.02
CA ALA A 120 -8.59 -3.43 7.81
C ALA A 120 -9.57 -4.52 7.29
N SER A 121 -10.17 -5.25 8.21
CA SER A 121 -11.12 -6.32 7.90
C SER A 121 -12.39 -6.12 8.74
N PRO A 122 -13.59 -6.29 8.16
CA PRO A 122 -14.80 -6.12 8.94
C PRO A 122 -14.91 -7.23 10.01
N ALA A 123 -15.16 -6.83 11.26
CA ALA A 123 -15.46 -7.76 12.34
C ALA A 123 -16.91 -8.29 12.24
N ALA A 124 -17.80 -7.48 11.62
CA ALA A 124 -19.19 -7.76 11.32
C ALA A 124 -19.56 -7.08 10.01
N GLU A 125 -20.78 -7.23 9.53
CA GLU A 125 -21.28 -6.49 8.36
C GLU A 125 -21.18 -4.98 8.61
N SER A 126 -20.52 -4.25 7.68
CA SER A 126 -20.27 -2.81 7.80
C SER A 126 -20.56 -2.10 6.48
N GLY A 127 -21.16 -0.92 6.57
CA GLY A 127 -21.36 -0.03 5.42
C GLY A 127 -20.06 0.67 4.96
N HIS A 128 -19.01 0.67 5.81
CA HIS A 128 -17.77 1.40 5.58
C HIS A 128 -16.58 0.53 5.15
N LEU A 129 -16.73 -0.80 5.18
CA LEU A 129 -15.63 -1.71 4.87
C LEU A 129 -16.13 -3.01 4.24
N THR A 130 -15.46 -3.45 3.18
CA THR A 130 -15.67 -4.74 2.52
C THR A 130 -14.41 -5.59 2.56
N ASP A 131 -14.52 -6.86 2.16
CA ASP A 131 -13.38 -7.77 2.00
C ASP A 131 -12.60 -7.58 0.68
N ASP A 132 -12.85 -6.53 -0.07
CA ASP A 132 -12.25 -6.34 -1.39
C ASP A 132 -10.72 -6.29 -1.33
N SER A 133 -10.15 -5.61 -0.33
CA SER A 133 -8.70 -5.55 -0.14
C SER A 133 -8.11 -6.94 0.15
N TYR A 134 -8.72 -7.72 1.04
CA TYR A 134 -8.31 -9.10 1.30
C TYR A 134 -8.34 -9.96 0.03
N ARG A 135 -9.46 -9.90 -0.72
CA ARG A 135 -9.63 -10.67 -1.97
C ARG A 135 -8.63 -10.26 -3.04
N PHE A 136 -8.35 -8.97 -3.14
CA PHE A 136 -7.34 -8.43 -4.04
C PHE A 136 -5.95 -8.99 -3.70
N HIS A 137 -5.49 -8.86 -2.45
CA HIS A 137 -4.19 -9.34 -2.04
C HIS A 137 -4.06 -10.86 -2.21
N LYS A 138 -5.12 -11.62 -1.89
CA LYS A 138 -5.15 -13.07 -2.13
C LYS A 138 -4.95 -13.40 -3.62
N LYS A 139 -5.60 -12.67 -4.54
CA LYS A 139 -5.41 -12.83 -6.00
C LYS A 139 -4.00 -12.45 -6.44
N MET A 140 -3.34 -11.52 -5.75
CA MET A 140 -1.95 -11.13 -5.99
C MET A 140 -0.92 -12.11 -5.38
N GLY A 141 -1.37 -13.19 -4.77
CA GLY A 141 -0.52 -14.25 -4.22
C GLY A 141 -0.09 -14.03 -2.77
N PHE A 142 -0.73 -13.12 -2.05
CA PHE A 142 -0.53 -12.98 -0.61
C PHE A 142 -1.27 -14.06 0.17
N THR A 143 -0.70 -14.49 1.28
CA THR A 143 -1.29 -15.41 2.26
C THR A 143 -1.59 -14.71 3.57
N LEU A 144 -2.64 -15.13 4.27
CA LEU A 144 -3.00 -14.59 5.58
C LEU A 144 -1.98 -15.06 6.63
N VAL A 145 -1.39 -14.11 7.36
CA VAL A 145 -0.47 -14.37 8.48
C VAL A 145 -1.21 -14.43 9.81
N GLY A 146 -2.11 -13.47 10.04
CA GLY A 146 -2.84 -13.38 11.31
C GLY A 146 -3.88 -12.26 11.32
N ARG A 147 -4.68 -12.25 12.41
CA ARG A 147 -5.76 -11.31 12.63
C ARG A 147 -5.69 -10.75 14.05
N PHE A 148 -5.82 -9.44 14.17
CA PHE A 148 -6.03 -8.75 15.43
C PHE A 148 -7.51 -8.34 15.52
N HIS A 149 -8.20 -8.82 16.54
CA HIS A 149 -9.63 -8.57 16.70
C HIS A 149 -9.88 -7.21 17.34
N ASN A 150 -10.87 -6.47 16.82
CA ASN A 150 -11.32 -5.18 17.34
C ASN A 150 -10.17 -4.22 17.65
N SER A 151 -9.19 -4.14 16.75
CA SER A 151 -7.97 -3.35 16.94
C SER A 151 -8.07 -1.92 16.39
N GLY A 152 -9.06 -1.61 15.58
CA GLY A 152 -9.36 -0.28 15.08
C GLY A 152 -10.78 0.15 15.39
N TYR A 153 -10.98 1.43 15.69
CA TYR A 153 -12.31 2.01 15.93
C TYR A 153 -12.51 3.21 15.01
N LYS A 154 -13.59 3.23 14.23
CA LYS A 154 -13.94 4.34 13.33
C LYS A 154 -15.43 4.26 12.97
N PHE A 155 -16.07 5.39 12.68
CA PHE A 155 -17.50 5.48 12.35
C PHE A 155 -18.43 4.83 13.39
N GLY A 156 -18.04 4.79 14.67
CA GLY A 156 -18.82 4.14 15.71
C GLY A 156 -18.72 2.60 15.73
N GLU A 157 -17.85 2.00 14.93
CA GLU A 157 -17.71 0.56 14.77
C GLU A 157 -16.29 0.09 15.08
N TRP A 158 -16.15 -1.16 15.56
CA TRP A 158 -14.88 -1.84 15.74
C TRP A 158 -14.53 -2.65 14.49
N TYR A 159 -13.26 -2.59 14.08
CA TYR A 159 -12.72 -3.32 12.95
C TYR A 159 -11.56 -4.21 13.39
N ASP A 160 -11.45 -5.36 12.75
CA ASP A 160 -10.28 -6.19 12.82
C ASP A 160 -9.17 -5.61 11.92
N MET A 161 -7.96 -6.02 12.19
CA MET A 161 -6.81 -5.78 11.30
C MET A 161 -6.15 -7.11 11.00
N ILE A 162 -5.91 -7.39 9.73
CA ILE A 162 -5.20 -8.59 9.28
C ILE A 162 -3.85 -8.22 8.66
N TRP A 163 -2.89 -9.12 8.84
CA TRP A 163 -1.63 -9.10 8.10
C TRP A 163 -1.65 -10.19 7.03
N MET A 164 -1.24 -9.82 5.84
CA MET A 164 -1.00 -10.74 4.74
C MET A 164 0.46 -10.57 4.27
N GLU A 165 1.08 -11.66 3.81
CA GLU A 165 2.45 -11.64 3.30
C GLU A 165 2.57 -12.32 1.95
N LYS A 166 3.58 -11.91 1.18
CA LYS A 166 4.01 -12.54 -0.06
C LYS A 166 5.53 -12.61 -0.10
N MET A 167 6.08 -13.81 -0.20
CA MET A 167 7.51 -14.02 -0.45
C MET A 167 7.77 -13.75 -1.94
N ILE A 168 8.74 -12.88 -2.22
CA ILE A 168 9.11 -12.48 -3.59
C ILE A 168 10.56 -12.80 -3.94
N GLY A 169 11.33 -13.35 -3.00
CA GLY A 169 12.70 -13.82 -3.18
C GLY A 169 13.02 -14.96 -2.22
N GLU A 170 14.16 -15.59 -2.41
CA GLU A 170 14.63 -16.70 -1.58
C GLU A 170 15.44 -16.19 -0.38
N HIS A 171 15.25 -16.81 0.78
CA HIS A 171 15.96 -16.48 2.01
C HIS A 171 17.21 -17.37 2.12
N GLU A 172 18.35 -16.81 1.75
CA GLU A 172 19.63 -17.48 1.80
C GLU A 172 20.37 -17.17 3.11
N LYS A 173 21.40 -17.95 3.42
CA LYS A 173 22.21 -17.76 4.63
C LYS A 173 23.02 -16.46 4.59
N ASP A 174 23.57 -16.13 3.44
CA ASP A 174 24.45 -14.97 3.22
C ASP A 174 23.75 -14.00 2.27
N MET A 175 22.87 -13.14 2.83
CA MET A 175 22.10 -12.18 2.05
C MET A 175 22.90 -10.90 1.76
N PRO A 176 22.90 -10.42 0.51
CA PRO A 176 23.41 -9.09 0.20
C PRO A 176 22.55 -7.99 0.84
N ASP A 177 23.18 -6.85 1.12
CA ASP A 177 22.45 -5.67 1.60
C ASP A 177 21.42 -5.18 0.56
N VAL A 178 20.29 -4.69 1.04
CA VAL A 178 19.24 -4.09 0.21
C VAL A 178 19.72 -2.77 -0.39
N ARG A 179 19.42 -2.54 -1.65
CA ARG A 179 19.79 -1.34 -2.41
C ARG A 179 18.69 -0.29 -2.33
N PHE A 180 18.74 0.54 -1.30
CA PHE A 180 17.80 1.64 -1.11
C PHE A 180 18.06 2.83 -2.05
N GLY A 181 17.01 3.59 -2.37
CA GLY A 181 17.14 4.89 -3.05
C GLY A 181 17.51 4.84 -4.54
N GLN A 182 17.19 3.76 -5.24
CA GLN A 182 17.42 3.64 -6.70
C GLN A 182 16.26 4.14 -7.54
#